data_a856b6be550ab46835e79e78a21b8e5f
#
_entry.id   a856b6be550ab46835e79e78a21b8e5f
#
_cell.length_a   1.000
_cell.length_b   1.000
_cell.length_c   1.000
_cell.angle_alpha   90.00
_cell.angle_beta   90.00
_cell.angle_gamma   90.00
#
_symmetry.space_group_name_H-M   'P 1'
#
loop_
_entity.id
_entity.type
_entity.pdbx_description
1 polymer ?
#
loop_
_entity_poly.entity_id
_entity_poly.type
_entity_poly.pdbx_seq_one_letter_code
_entity_poly.pdbx_strand_id
1 'polypeptide(L)'
;AASDVYKRQIMANAITEVATTCDNILIMGHRFADLDCLGAAIGMYAGLSTLGKPCSIVLDTEKSLAQPLYRHMLQQDKRYEDAFVSPAQGLDMVGRNTLLVVVDTHIPSILESREIYEACRNVIVIDHHRKMVEHIDNAIIFFHEPYASSASEMVAELVQYFGDKFKPNSAAAEALLAGMMLDTKNFILRTGVRTFE
;
A
#
# COMPACT_ATOMS: atom_id res chain seq x y z
N ALA A 1 -8.66 10.70 19.17
CA ALA A 1 -8.28 9.48 19.93
C ALA A 1 -9.24 8.30 19.69
N ALA A 2 -10.29 8.07 20.52
CA ALA A 2 -11.17 6.89 20.36
C ALA A 2 -11.93 6.84 19.02
N SER A 3 -12.36 7.98 18.47
CA SER A 3 -13.05 8.06 17.17
C SER A 3 -12.14 7.68 15.99
N ASP A 4 -10.87 7.92 16.09
CA ASP A 4 -9.91 7.66 15.01
C ASP A 4 -9.54 6.18 14.97
N VAL A 5 -9.32 5.55 16.12
CA VAL A 5 -9.13 4.10 16.23
C VAL A 5 -10.34 3.37 15.65
N TYR A 6 -11.55 3.78 15.98
CA TYR A 6 -12.78 3.19 15.46
C TYR A 6 -12.89 3.31 13.93
N LYS A 7 -12.57 4.49 13.38
CA LYS A 7 -12.55 4.69 11.92
C LYS A 7 -11.57 3.75 11.20
N ARG A 8 -10.36 3.57 11.76
CA ARG A 8 -9.35 2.67 11.18
C ARG A 8 -9.78 1.23 11.24
N GLN A 9 -10.38 0.81 12.32
CA GLN A 9 -10.91 -0.54 12.45
C GLN A 9 -12.03 -0.81 11.43
N ILE A 10 -12.97 0.12 11.24
CA ILE A 10 -14.01 0.02 10.21
C ILE A 10 -13.36 -0.06 8.83
N MET A 11 -12.40 0.81 8.54
CA MET A 11 -11.73 0.85 7.24
C MET A 11 -10.96 -0.45 6.98
N ALA A 12 -10.20 -0.94 7.95
CA ALA A 12 -9.48 -2.20 7.84
C ALA A 12 -10.43 -3.38 7.61
N ASN A 13 -11.55 -3.44 8.32
CA ASN A 13 -12.57 -4.46 8.12
C ASN A 13 -13.18 -4.39 6.72
N ALA A 14 -13.50 -3.19 6.22
CA ALA A 14 -14.03 -3.01 4.87
C ALA A 14 -13.02 -3.45 3.79
N ILE A 15 -11.76 -3.09 3.94
CA ILE A 15 -10.68 -3.54 3.03
C ILE A 15 -10.56 -5.06 3.05
N THR A 16 -10.56 -5.68 4.22
CA THR A 16 -10.47 -7.13 4.38
C THR A 16 -11.68 -7.83 3.74
N GLU A 17 -12.87 -7.30 3.94
CA GLU A 17 -14.11 -7.84 3.35
C GLU A 17 -14.04 -7.81 1.82
N VAL A 18 -13.67 -6.69 1.21
CA VAL A 18 -13.49 -6.59 -0.24
C VAL A 18 -12.40 -7.57 -0.72
N ALA A 19 -11.25 -7.62 -0.05
CA ALA A 19 -10.14 -8.49 -0.43
C ALA A 19 -10.51 -9.97 -0.39
N THR A 20 -11.31 -10.41 0.58
CA THR A 20 -11.75 -11.82 0.67
C THR A 20 -12.72 -12.23 -0.43
N THR A 21 -13.45 -11.30 -1.03
CA THR A 21 -14.37 -11.57 -2.15
C THR A 21 -13.67 -11.59 -3.51
N CYS A 22 -12.45 -11.07 -3.60
CA CYS A 22 -11.67 -11.04 -4.84
C CYS A 22 -10.86 -12.33 -5.04
N ASP A 23 -10.46 -12.60 -6.28
CA ASP A 23 -9.69 -13.80 -6.64
C ASP A 23 -8.20 -13.61 -6.37
N ASN A 24 -7.68 -12.43 -6.64
CA ASN A 24 -6.30 -12.04 -6.40
C ASN A 24 -6.18 -10.53 -6.11
N ILE A 25 -5.03 -10.13 -5.58
CA ILE A 25 -4.76 -8.77 -5.13
C ILE A 25 -3.47 -8.28 -5.79
N LEU A 26 -3.55 -7.11 -6.42
CA LEU A 26 -2.39 -6.36 -6.89
C LEU A 26 -2.28 -5.07 -6.08
N ILE A 27 -1.07 -4.74 -5.66
CA ILE A 27 -0.74 -3.52 -4.92
C ILE A 27 0.23 -2.71 -5.76
N MET A 28 -0.05 -1.44 -5.99
CA MET A 28 0.87 -0.54 -6.66
C MET A 28 0.73 0.88 -6.12
N GLY A 29 1.76 1.68 -6.32
CA GLY A 29 1.70 3.11 -6.04
C GLY A 29 1.99 3.94 -7.28
N HIS A 30 2.73 5.03 -7.11
CA HIS A 30 3.14 5.87 -8.22
C HIS A 30 4.41 5.34 -8.90
N ARG A 31 4.58 5.69 -10.19
CA ARG A 31 5.84 5.45 -10.92
C ARG A 31 7.00 6.18 -10.23
N PHE A 32 8.20 5.64 -10.34
CA PHE A 32 9.36 6.10 -9.58
C PHE A 32 9.14 5.99 -8.06
N ALA A 33 8.54 4.86 -7.63
CA ALA A 33 8.20 4.61 -6.24
C ALA A 33 9.37 4.98 -5.30
N ASP A 34 9.09 5.83 -4.34
CA ASP A 34 10.01 6.21 -3.28
C ASP A 34 9.85 5.32 -2.04
N LEU A 35 10.50 5.67 -0.94
CA LEU A 35 10.46 4.86 0.28
C LEU A 35 9.06 4.82 0.91
N ASP A 36 8.26 5.89 0.84
CA ASP A 36 6.91 5.88 1.40
C ASP A 36 5.97 5.03 0.56
N CYS A 37 6.01 5.21 -0.75
CA CYS A 37 5.25 4.41 -1.70
C CYS A 37 5.56 2.90 -1.55
N LEU A 38 6.85 2.53 -1.56
CA LEU A 38 7.26 1.13 -1.44
C LEU A 38 7.01 0.58 -0.05
N GLY A 39 7.26 1.35 1.02
CA GLY A 39 6.99 0.96 2.40
C GLY A 39 5.51 0.68 2.64
N ALA A 40 4.63 1.56 2.16
CA ALA A 40 3.18 1.37 2.22
C ALA A 40 2.73 0.11 1.45
N ALA A 41 3.29 -0.12 0.25
CA ALA A 41 2.97 -1.31 -0.55
C ALA A 41 3.40 -2.61 0.15
N ILE A 42 4.60 -2.64 0.74
CA ILE A 42 5.10 -3.79 1.50
C ILE A 42 4.23 -4.04 2.75
N GLY A 43 3.85 -2.99 3.48
CA GLY A 43 2.97 -3.11 4.63
C GLY A 43 1.60 -3.70 4.26
N MET A 44 0.98 -3.21 3.19
CA MET A 44 -0.28 -3.77 2.68
C MET A 44 -0.13 -5.22 2.22
N TYR A 45 0.96 -5.56 1.52
CA TYR A 45 1.27 -6.93 1.12
C TYR A 45 1.39 -7.84 2.36
N ALA A 46 2.12 -7.44 3.39
CA ALA A 46 2.27 -8.21 4.61
C ALA A 46 0.92 -8.51 5.28
N GLY A 47 0.01 -7.54 5.30
CA GLY A 47 -1.33 -7.73 5.84
C GLY A 47 -2.23 -8.57 4.95
N LEU A 48 -2.37 -8.22 3.67
CA LEU A 48 -3.33 -8.85 2.75
C LEU A 48 -2.93 -10.28 2.35
N SER A 49 -1.64 -10.60 2.29
CA SER A 49 -1.17 -11.96 2.00
C SER A 49 -1.60 -12.98 3.04
N THR A 50 -1.94 -12.54 4.27
CA THR A 50 -2.46 -13.42 5.33
C THR A 50 -3.88 -13.95 5.04
N LEU A 51 -4.59 -13.35 4.09
CA LEU A 51 -5.94 -13.75 3.71
C LEU A 51 -5.99 -15.02 2.83
N GLY A 52 -4.82 -15.55 2.46
CA GLY A 52 -4.72 -16.77 1.63
C GLY A 52 -5.07 -16.56 0.16
N LYS A 53 -5.08 -15.33 -0.32
CA LYS A 53 -5.26 -14.96 -1.72
C LYS A 53 -3.92 -14.70 -2.38
N PRO A 54 -3.75 -14.99 -3.69
CA PRO A 54 -2.60 -14.52 -4.43
C PRO A 54 -2.49 -12.99 -4.32
N CYS A 55 -1.35 -12.51 -3.87
CA CYS A 55 -1.10 -11.09 -3.63
C CYS A 55 0.28 -10.73 -4.18
N SER A 56 0.38 -9.65 -4.94
CA SER A 56 1.65 -9.20 -5.53
C SER A 56 1.76 -7.67 -5.50
N ILE A 57 3.00 -7.20 -5.44
CA ILE A 57 3.35 -5.78 -5.53
C ILE A 57 3.84 -5.52 -6.96
N VAL A 58 3.17 -4.62 -7.66
CA VAL A 58 3.58 -4.18 -9.01
C VAL A 58 4.61 -3.08 -8.87
N LEU A 59 5.81 -3.31 -9.37
CA LEU A 59 6.93 -2.39 -9.26
C LEU A 59 7.87 -2.49 -10.48
N ASP A 60 8.18 -1.37 -11.11
CA ASP A 60 9.31 -1.27 -12.02
C ASP A 60 10.59 -1.06 -11.18
N THR A 61 11.27 -2.17 -10.89
CA THR A 61 12.43 -2.18 -9.99
C THR A 61 13.61 -1.38 -10.52
N GLU A 62 13.70 -1.14 -11.83
CA GLU A 62 14.77 -0.35 -12.42
C GLU A 62 14.53 1.16 -12.25
N LYS A 63 13.27 1.57 -12.27
CA LYS A 63 12.89 2.98 -12.17
C LYS A 63 12.57 3.43 -10.74
N SER A 64 12.37 2.51 -9.82
CA SER A 64 12.08 2.85 -8.43
C SER A 64 13.20 3.65 -7.78
N LEU A 65 12.86 4.70 -7.05
CA LEU A 65 13.78 5.47 -6.22
C LEU A 65 14.12 4.74 -4.90
N ALA A 66 13.34 3.72 -4.55
CA ALA A 66 13.50 2.91 -3.35
C ALA A 66 14.24 1.58 -3.60
N GLN A 67 15.11 1.51 -4.60
CA GLN A 67 15.88 0.30 -4.90
C GLN A 67 16.65 -0.28 -3.69
N PRO A 68 17.25 0.52 -2.79
CA PRO A 68 17.91 -0.03 -1.61
C PRO A 68 16.94 -0.79 -0.71
N LEU A 69 15.72 -0.27 -0.49
CA LEU A 69 14.68 -0.95 0.29
C LEU A 69 14.23 -2.24 -0.40
N TYR A 70 13.98 -2.21 -1.71
CA TYR A 70 13.64 -3.40 -2.50
C TYR A 70 14.68 -4.52 -2.32
N ARG A 71 15.97 -4.21 -2.49
CA ARG A 71 17.06 -5.19 -2.31
C ARG A 71 17.14 -5.70 -0.88
N HIS A 72 16.95 -4.83 0.09
CA HIS A 72 16.91 -5.21 1.50
C HIS A 72 15.80 -6.22 1.78
N MET A 73 14.59 -6.01 1.26
CA MET A 73 13.47 -6.93 1.42
C MET A 73 13.78 -8.33 0.87
N LEU A 74 14.38 -8.41 -0.33
CA LEU A 74 14.78 -9.69 -0.92
C LEU A 74 15.81 -10.46 -0.07
N GLN A 75 16.67 -9.76 0.65
CA GLN A 75 17.67 -10.37 1.53
C GLN A 75 17.09 -10.82 2.88
N GLN A 76 16.10 -10.10 3.39
CA GLN A 76 15.53 -10.36 4.72
C GLN A 76 14.53 -11.51 4.74
N ASP A 77 13.77 -11.69 3.67
CA ASP A 77 12.68 -12.67 3.64
C ASP A 77 12.43 -13.17 2.22
N LYS A 78 12.63 -14.46 2.02
CA LYS A 78 12.42 -15.13 0.71
C LYS A 78 11.01 -14.96 0.13
N ARG A 79 10.00 -14.69 0.96
CA ARG A 79 8.64 -14.43 0.49
C ARG A 79 8.56 -13.25 -0.47
N TYR A 80 9.50 -12.31 -0.36
CA TYR A 80 9.54 -11.14 -1.25
C TYR A 80 10.15 -11.43 -2.62
N GLU A 81 10.83 -12.57 -2.80
CA GLU A 81 11.33 -12.96 -4.14
C GLU A 81 10.18 -13.13 -5.15
N ASP A 82 9.05 -13.67 -4.70
CA ASP A 82 7.85 -13.89 -5.52
C ASP A 82 6.78 -12.81 -5.33
N ALA A 83 6.97 -11.88 -4.40
CA ALA A 83 5.99 -10.83 -4.10
C ALA A 83 5.97 -9.72 -5.14
N PHE A 84 7.13 -9.39 -5.71
CA PHE A 84 7.28 -8.30 -6.67
C PHE A 84 7.11 -8.80 -8.10
N VAL A 85 6.28 -8.10 -8.85
CA VAL A 85 6.04 -8.35 -10.28
C VAL A 85 6.22 -7.07 -11.08
N SER A 86 6.70 -7.19 -12.32
CA SER A 86 6.77 -6.05 -13.23
C SER A 86 5.37 -5.57 -13.63
N PRO A 87 5.21 -4.33 -14.13
CA PRO A 87 3.94 -3.86 -14.68
C PRO A 87 3.34 -4.79 -15.75
N ALA A 88 4.17 -5.36 -16.63
CA ALA A 88 3.72 -6.30 -17.65
C ALA A 88 3.18 -7.61 -17.02
N GLN A 89 3.92 -8.20 -16.08
CA GLN A 89 3.46 -9.39 -15.36
C GLN A 89 2.18 -9.10 -14.56
N GLY A 90 2.11 -7.93 -13.89
CA GLY A 90 0.93 -7.52 -13.16
C GLY A 90 -0.31 -7.40 -14.07
N LEU A 91 -0.14 -6.85 -15.27
CA LEU A 91 -1.23 -6.75 -16.25
C LEU A 91 -1.74 -8.13 -16.68
N ASP A 92 -0.85 -9.09 -16.89
CA ASP A 92 -1.21 -10.47 -17.23
C ASP A 92 -1.97 -11.20 -16.09
N MET A 93 -1.80 -10.73 -14.84
CA MET A 93 -2.49 -11.27 -13.67
C MET A 93 -3.89 -10.68 -13.46
N VAL A 94 -4.27 -9.63 -14.18
CA VAL A 94 -5.57 -9.00 -14.03
C VAL A 94 -6.68 -9.92 -14.56
N GLY A 95 -7.55 -10.33 -13.68
CA GLY A 95 -8.77 -11.08 -13.99
C GLY A 95 -10.02 -10.27 -13.75
N ARG A 96 -11.17 -10.91 -13.99
CA ARG A 96 -12.48 -10.26 -13.84
C ARG A 96 -12.74 -9.74 -12.42
N ASN A 97 -12.20 -10.39 -11.42
CA ASN A 97 -12.39 -10.09 -10.00
C ASN A 97 -11.06 -9.84 -9.26
N THR A 98 -10.14 -9.14 -9.91
CA THR A 98 -8.90 -8.67 -9.31
C THR A 98 -9.17 -7.43 -8.47
N LEU A 99 -8.62 -7.39 -7.25
CA LEU A 99 -8.54 -6.18 -6.43
C LEU A 99 -7.23 -5.44 -6.71
N LEU A 100 -7.34 -4.17 -7.04
CA LEU A 100 -6.20 -3.26 -7.10
C LEU A 100 -6.19 -2.37 -5.86
N VAL A 101 -5.11 -2.41 -5.10
CA VAL A 101 -4.84 -1.49 -3.98
C VAL A 101 -3.80 -0.48 -4.42
N VAL A 102 -4.19 0.78 -4.50
CA VAL A 102 -3.31 1.90 -4.83
C VAL A 102 -2.88 2.58 -3.54
N VAL A 103 -1.56 2.74 -3.35
CA VAL A 103 -0.98 3.38 -2.17
C VAL A 103 -0.17 4.61 -2.58
N ASP A 104 -0.13 5.59 -1.69
CA ASP A 104 0.70 6.81 -1.79
C ASP A 104 0.45 7.66 -3.03
N THR A 105 -0.67 7.49 -3.67
CA THR A 105 -1.17 8.37 -4.73
C THR A 105 -2.65 8.11 -5.00
N HIS A 106 -3.31 9.12 -5.54
CA HIS A 106 -4.68 8.99 -6.05
C HIS A 106 -4.82 9.52 -7.49
N ILE A 107 -3.68 9.78 -8.16
CA ILE A 107 -3.64 10.43 -9.48
C ILE A 107 -3.39 9.39 -10.57
N PRO A 108 -4.35 9.15 -11.49
CA PRO A 108 -4.22 8.12 -12.53
C PRO A 108 -3.00 8.28 -13.43
N SER A 109 -2.61 9.51 -13.77
CA SER A 109 -1.52 9.79 -14.71
C SER A 109 -0.12 9.47 -14.17
N ILE A 110 0.05 9.30 -12.87
CA ILE A 110 1.34 8.98 -12.25
C ILE A 110 1.41 7.57 -11.67
N LEU A 111 0.37 6.76 -11.81
CA LEU A 111 0.39 5.37 -11.35
C LEU A 111 1.54 4.57 -11.96
N GLU A 112 2.00 3.55 -11.25
CA GLU A 112 3.03 2.61 -11.74
C GLU A 112 2.59 1.96 -13.07
N SER A 113 1.32 1.58 -13.17
CA SER A 113 0.69 1.13 -14.41
C SER A 113 -0.74 1.64 -14.52
N ARG A 114 -0.96 2.54 -15.47
CA ARG A 114 -2.30 3.02 -15.81
C ARG A 114 -3.14 1.91 -16.43
N GLU A 115 -2.52 1.03 -17.23
CA GLU A 115 -3.21 -0.07 -17.89
C GLU A 115 -3.81 -1.05 -16.87
N ILE A 116 -3.08 -1.39 -15.81
CA ILE A 116 -3.62 -2.22 -14.71
C ILE A 116 -4.81 -1.54 -14.06
N TYR A 117 -4.71 -0.23 -13.77
CA TYR A 117 -5.81 0.52 -13.18
C TYR A 117 -7.06 0.52 -14.07
N GLU A 118 -6.90 0.76 -15.37
CA GLU A 118 -8.01 0.78 -16.33
C GLU A 118 -8.65 -0.62 -16.52
N ALA A 119 -7.86 -1.68 -16.33
CA ALA A 119 -8.33 -3.06 -16.44
C ALA A 119 -9.05 -3.58 -15.17
N CYS A 120 -8.78 -2.99 -14.00
CA CYS A 120 -9.35 -3.41 -12.73
C CYS A 120 -10.69 -2.72 -12.45
N ARG A 121 -11.68 -3.50 -12.01
CA ARG A 121 -13.00 -2.97 -11.59
C ARG A 121 -13.06 -2.64 -10.10
N ASN A 122 -12.31 -3.37 -9.30
CA ASN A 122 -12.27 -3.21 -7.84
C ASN A 122 -11.00 -2.46 -7.47
N VAL A 123 -11.13 -1.21 -7.07
CA VAL A 123 -9.99 -0.33 -6.73
C VAL A 123 -10.17 0.21 -5.32
N ILE A 124 -9.12 0.12 -4.53
CA ILE A 124 -8.98 0.76 -3.21
C ILE A 124 -7.84 1.76 -3.29
N VAL A 125 -8.02 2.95 -2.72
CA VAL A 125 -6.99 3.99 -2.64
C VAL A 125 -6.69 4.29 -1.18
N ILE A 126 -5.39 4.33 -0.84
CA ILE A 126 -4.87 4.74 0.48
C ILE A 126 -3.81 5.81 0.23
N ASP A 127 -4.12 7.06 0.56
CA ASP A 127 -3.25 8.19 0.24
C ASP A 127 -3.38 9.35 1.23
N HIS A 128 -2.26 10.05 1.45
CA HIS A 128 -2.18 11.21 2.34
C HIS A 128 -1.92 12.53 1.60
N HIS A 129 -1.68 12.50 0.31
CA HIS A 129 -1.42 13.70 -0.46
C HIS A 129 -2.64 14.61 -0.57
N ARG A 130 -2.41 15.91 -0.71
CA ARG A 130 -3.52 16.85 -0.93
C ARG A 130 -4.32 16.44 -2.17
N LYS A 131 -5.65 16.38 -2.03
CA LYS A 131 -6.53 15.97 -3.12
C LYS A 131 -6.38 16.89 -4.34
N MET A 132 -6.11 16.29 -5.50
CA MET A 132 -5.96 16.95 -6.79
C MET A 132 -7.27 16.90 -7.59
N VAL A 133 -7.36 17.76 -8.61
CA VAL A 133 -8.51 17.77 -9.54
C VAL A 133 -8.58 16.43 -10.28
N GLU A 134 -7.44 15.99 -10.84
CA GLU A 134 -7.30 14.64 -11.38
C GLU A 134 -7.15 13.65 -10.23
N HIS A 135 -8.07 12.73 -10.10
CA HIS A 135 -8.03 11.69 -9.08
C HIS A 135 -8.82 10.46 -9.52
N ILE A 136 -8.52 9.33 -8.90
CA ILE A 136 -9.29 8.09 -9.03
C ILE A 136 -10.68 8.34 -8.43
N ASP A 137 -11.72 8.31 -9.23
CA ASP A 137 -13.10 8.61 -8.83
C ASP A 137 -14.00 7.37 -8.69
N ASN A 138 -13.52 6.22 -9.18
CA ASN A 138 -14.24 4.94 -9.18
C ASN A 138 -13.77 3.96 -8.10
N ALA A 139 -13.01 4.41 -7.11
CA ALA A 139 -12.56 3.56 -6.00
C ALA A 139 -13.75 3.11 -5.15
N ILE A 140 -13.79 1.81 -4.82
CA ILE A 140 -14.78 1.25 -3.89
C ILE A 140 -14.52 1.77 -2.47
N ILE A 141 -13.24 1.92 -2.12
CA ILE A 141 -12.78 2.53 -0.87
C ILE A 141 -11.74 3.59 -1.22
N PHE A 142 -11.96 4.81 -0.75
CA PHE A 142 -11.04 5.93 -0.90
C PHE A 142 -10.66 6.42 0.50
N PHE A 143 -9.59 5.81 1.07
CA PHE A 143 -9.08 6.17 2.37
C PHE A 143 -8.00 7.25 2.21
N HIS A 144 -8.40 8.48 2.46
CA HIS A 144 -7.59 9.67 2.21
C HIS A 144 -7.51 10.54 3.47
N GLU A 145 -6.30 10.71 3.99
CA GLU A 145 -6.05 11.48 5.21
C GLU A 145 -4.88 12.47 5.02
N PRO A 146 -5.14 13.70 4.56
CA PRO A 146 -4.10 14.70 4.28
C PRO A 146 -3.29 15.16 5.51
N TYR A 147 -3.73 14.79 6.70
CA TYR A 147 -3.05 15.09 7.96
C TYR A 147 -2.16 13.94 8.46
N ALA A 148 -2.19 12.78 7.80
CA ALA A 148 -1.25 11.72 8.08
C ALA A 148 0.17 12.14 7.65
N SER A 149 1.18 11.69 8.36
CA SER A 149 2.57 12.01 8.03
C SER A 149 3.03 11.38 6.73
N SER A 150 2.50 10.20 6.42
CA SER A 150 2.88 9.38 5.26
C SER A 150 1.82 8.32 4.97
N ALA A 151 1.85 7.73 3.78
CA ALA A 151 1.03 6.56 3.46
C ALA A 151 1.46 5.34 4.28
N SER A 152 2.74 5.21 4.59
CA SER A 152 3.27 4.16 5.48
C SER A 152 2.69 4.25 6.89
N GLU A 153 2.50 5.46 7.46
CA GLU A 153 1.80 5.64 8.74
C GLU A 153 0.36 5.13 8.65
N MET A 154 -0.38 5.52 7.62
CA MET A 154 -1.76 5.08 7.42
C MET A 154 -1.87 3.56 7.31
N VAL A 155 -0.95 2.94 6.56
CA VAL A 155 -0.89 1.48 6.41
C VAL A 155 -0.51 0.79 7.72
N ALA A 156 0.47 1.31 8.47
CA ALA A 156 0.85 0.76 9.77
C ALA A 156 -0.33 0.73 10.75
N GLU A 157 -1.17 1.76 10.72
CA GLU A 157 -2.39 1.81 11.52
C GLU A 157 -3.47 0.81 11.05
N LEU A 158 -3.63 0.60 9.74
CA LEU A 158 -4.63 -0.31 9.18
C LEU A 158 -4.31 -1.78 9.41
N VAL A 159 -3.05 -2.19 9.18
CA VAL A 159 -2.68 -3.61 9.20
C VAL A 159 -2.82 -4.25 10.57
N GLN A 160 -2.81 -3.46 11.64
CA GLN A 160 -3.06 -3.93 13.00
C GLN A 160 -4.46 -4.56 13.16
N TYR A 161 -5.40 -4.22 12.28
CA TYR A 161 -6.78 -4.67 12.32
C TYR A 161 -7.13 -5.69 11.23
N PHE A 162 -6.15 -6.22 10.49
CA PHE A 162 -6.40 -7.23 9.45
C PHE A 162 -6.65 -8.65 10.00
N GLY A 163 -6.96 -8.76 11.28
CA GLY A 163 -7.34 -9.98 11.97
C GLY A 163 -6.18 -10.64 12.73
N ASP A 164 -6.53 -11.69 13.48
CA ASP A 164 -5.62 -12.37 14.41
C ASP A 164 -4.45 -13.10 13.73
N LYS A 165 -4.54 -13.33 12.42
CA LYS A 165 -3.49 -13.99 11.63
C LYS A 165 -2.36 -13.05 11.25
N PHE A 166 -2.58 -11.74 11.29
CA PHE A 166 -1.54 -10.78 11.00
C PHE A 166 -0.54 -10.74 12.17
N LYS A 167 0.70 -11.11 11.86
CA LYS A 167 1.83 -10.91 12.77
C LYS A 167 2.82 -10.01 12.03
N PRO A 168 3.06 -8.80 12.52
CA PRO A 168 4.09 -7.93 11.94
C PRO A 168 5.41 -8.68 11.92
N ASN A 169 6.05 -8.76 10.75
CA ASN A 169 7.44 -9.22 10.66
C ASN A 169 8.38 -8.01 10.67
N SER A 170 9.61 -8.22 11.06
CA SER A 170 10.62 -7.15 11.14
C SER A 170 10.82 -6.45 9.79
N ALA A 171 10.83 -7.22 8.70
CA ALA A 171 11.06 -6.68 7.37
C ALA A 171 9.95 -5.69 6.95
N ALA A 172 8.67 -6.03 7.16
CA ALA A 172 7.56 -5.13 6.87
C ALA A 172 7.57 -3.90 7.79
N ALA A 173 7.89 -4.08 9.07
CA ALA A 173 8.01 -2.97 10.01
C ALA A 173 9.14 -2.00 9.62
N GLU A 174 10.30 -2.52 9.21
CA GLU A 174 11.42 -1.71 8.71
C GLU A 174 11.05 -0.95 7.44
N ALA A 175 10.31 -1.57 6.51
CA ALA A 175 9.84 -0.92 5.30
C ALA A 175 8.87 0.24 5.59
N LEU A 176 7.90 0.03 6.48
CA LEU A 176 6.97 1.06 6.91
C LEU A 176 7.70 2.22 7.61
N LEU A 177 8.64 1.89 8.48
CA LEU A 177 9.47 2.89 9.17
C LEU A 177 10.30 3.72 8.17
N ALA A 178 10.90 3.09 7.17
CA ALA A 178 11.66 3.78 6.13
C ALA A 178 10.81 4.80 5.38
N GLY A 179 9.56 4.45 5.05
CA GLY A 179 8.60 5.36 4.43
C GLY A 179 8.27 6.56 5.33
N MET A 180 7.91 6.30 6.59
CA MET A 180 7.64 7.36 7.56
C MET A 180 8.84 8.30 7.73
N MET A 181 10.05 7.78 7.78
CA MET A 181 11.27 8.56 7.92
C MET A 181 11.52 9.48 6.72
N LEU A 182 11.21 9.04 5.50
CA LEU A 182 11.35 9.87 4.30
C LEU A 182 10.44 11.09 4.39
N ASP A 183 9.16 10.90 4.57
CA ASP A 183 8.15 11.97 4.51
C ASP A 183 8.21 12.91 5.71
N THR A 184 8.63 12.41 6.85
CA THR A 184 8.81 13.21 8.06
C THR A 184 10.19 13.84 8.18
N LYS A 185 11.11 13.60 7.22
CA LYS A 185 12.52 13.98 7.30
C LYS A 185 13.15 13.57 8.64
N ASN A 186 13.11 12.27 8.90
CA ASN A 186 13.56 11.69 10.17
C ASN A 186 12.79 12.24 11.38
N PHE A 187 11.47 12.30 11.29
CA PHE A 187 10.57 12.76 12.35
C PHE A 187 10.71 14.22 12.76
N ILE A 188 11.28 15.07 11.88
CA ILE A 188 11.41 16.51 12.12
C ILE A 188 10.18 17.28 11.63
N LEU A 189 9.54 16.83 10.56
CA LEU A 189 8.41 17.51 9.92
C LEU A 189 7.17 16.61 9.85
N ARG A 190 6.00 17.23 9.82
CA ARG A 190 4.70 16.60 9.61
C ARG A 190 4.35 15.47 10.61
N THR A 191 5.03 15.41 11.74
CA THR A 191 4.74 14.43 12.78
C THR A 191 3.59 14.87 13.66
N GLY A 192 2.78 13.92 14.09
CA GLY A 192 1.73 14.10 15.09
C GLY A 192 1.87 13.06 16.21
N VAL A 193 0.96 13.10 17.16
CA VAL A 193 0.90 12.07 18.22
C VAL A 193 0.80 10.67 17.61
N ARG A 194 0.03 10.52 16.56
CA ARG A 194 -0.17 9.26 15.81
C ARG A 194 1.11 8.65 15.23
N THR A 195 2.06 9.48 14.83
CA THR A 195 3.33 9.02 14.25
C THR A 195 4.19 8.27 15.28
N PHE A 196 3.96 8.52 16.58
CA PHE A 196 4.74 7.96 17.68
C PHE A 196 3.95 6.95 18.54
N GLU A 197 2.68 6.73 18.28
CA GLU A 197 1.84 5.69 18.89
C GLU A 197 2.05 4.32 18.24
#